data_ac3818238d9f509058ca8cf57f8aec59
#
_entry.id   ac3818238d9f509058ca8cf57f8aec59
#
_cell.length_a   1.000
_cell.length_b   1.000
_cell.length_c   1.000
_cell.angle_alpha   90.00
_cell.angle_beta   90.00
_cell.angle_gamma   90.00
#
_symmetry.space_group_name_H-M   'P 1'
#
loop_
_entity.id
_entity.type
_entity.pdbx_description
1 polymer ?
#
loop_
_entity_poly.entity_id
_entity_poly.type
_entity_poly.pdbx_seq_one_letter_code
_entity_poly.pdbx_strand_id
1 'polypeptide(L)'
;MKLTFLGTSHGVCEPNRKCASCLVEAGGKNYIVDMGCDVMPELTNKGLLPSDITAIFITHPHGDHVNGLIPLVNQCSWCYMSADPLILLPEMSIRDGIKAWLETALHLPLRATLRFEQYEEGVIYDDGILRVEAICNGHMENSYSFIVTADGKRVLFTGDLSNGNGPIADFARMNKGEPFDAAVVEAVHFDPNLYLEPVRENPPKRLFITHYSSYSLEKCCAFKKTMAGEVPVVLLTDGYEVTV
;
A
#
# COMPACT_ATOMS: atom_id res chain seq x y z
N MET A 1 -14.79 5.16 -5.10
CA MET A 1 -13.64 4.76 -4.24
C MET A 1 -12.84 6.02 -3.90
N LYS A 2 -12.53 6.26 -2.62
CA LYS A 2 -11.68 7.38 -2.17
C LYS A 2 -10.37 6.82 -1.61
N LEU A 3 -9.26 7.45 -1.96
CA LEU A 3 -7.92 7.12 -1.46
C LEU A 3 -7.42 8.25 -0.57
N THR A 4 -6.87 7.92 0.59
CA THR A 4 -6.12 8.84 1.44
C THR A 4 -4.73 8.25 1.69
N PHE A 5 -3.70 8.94 1.24
CA PHE A 5 -2.31 8.50 1.41
C PHE A 5 -1.82 8.94 2.79
N LEU A 6 -1.82 8.02 3.75
CA LEU A 6 -1.44 8.27 5.15
C LEU A 6 0.07 8.36 5.33
N GLY A 7 0.83 7.66 4.48
CA GLY A 7 2.27 7.69 4.41
C GLY A 7 2.75 7.47 2.97
N THR A 8 3.73 8.26 2.54
CA THR A 8 4.20 8.32 1.15
C THR A 8 5.72 8.20 1.02
N SER A 9 6.43 8.02 2.13
CA SER A 9 7.88 7.83 2.16
C SER A 9 8.27 6.36 1.99
N HIS A 10 9.56 6.12 1.88
CA HIS A 10 10.25 4.85 1.80
C HIS A 10 10.87 4.47 3.16
N GLY A 11 11.67 3.41 3.22
CA GLY A 11 12.23 2.86 4.45
C GLY A 11 13.24 3.74 5.20
N VAL A 12 13.72 4.83 4.58
CA VAL A 12 14.57 5.81 5.26
C VAL A 12 13.72 7.02 5.68
N CYS A 13 13.91 7.50 6.91
CA CYS A 13 13.14 8.62 7.43
C CYS A 13 13.31 9.89 6.60
N GLU A 14 12.21 10.45 6.16
CA GLU A 14 12.13 11.73 5.45
C GLU A 14 11.38 12.76 6.32
N PRO A 15 11.76 14.05 6.28
CA PRO A 15 11.03 15.06 7.04
C PRO A 15 9.55 15.14 6.67
N ASN A 16 8.68 15.08 7.67
CA ASN A 16 7.22 15.22 7.53
C ASN A 16 6.57 14.17 6.59
N ARG A 17 7.19 13.02 6.43
CA ARG A 17 6.65 11.93 5.62
C ARG A 17 6.78 10.61 6.36
N LYS A 18 5.71 9.82 6.35
CA LYS A 18 5.61 8.49 6.94
C LYS A 18 5.83 7.40 5.89
N CYS A 19 6.22 6.23 6.33
CA CYS A 19 6.35 5.05 5.47
C CYS A 19 5.01 4.65 4.84
N ALA A 20 5.08 3.86 3.79
CA ALA A 20 3.96 3.53 2.91
C ALA A 20 2.69 3.10 3.64
N SER A 21 1.59 3.81 3.40
CA SER A 21 0.25 3.44 3.88
C SER A 21 -0.83 4.21 3.13
N CYS A 22 -1.87 3.53 2.69
CA CYS A 22 -3.00 4.13 2.00
C CYS A 22 -4.33 3.62 2.57
N LEU A 23 -5.19 4.52 3.04
CA LEU A 23 -6.58 4.24 3.37
C LEU A 23 -7.42 4.25 2.09
N VAL A 24 -8.17 3.18 1.88
CA VAL A 24 -9.13 3.02 0.79
C VAL A 24 -10.53 2.98 1.37
N GLU A 25 -11.38 3.95 1.00
CA GLU A 25 -12.77 4.06 1.43
C GLU A 25 -13.67 3.70 0.26
N ALA A 26 -14.51 2.68 0.41
CA ALA A 26 -15.46 2.24 -0.60
C ALA A 26 -16.71 1.62 0.04
N GLY A 27 -17.90 1.94 -0.47
CA GLY A 27 -19.18 1.39 -0.02
C GLY A 27 -19.43 1.54 1.49
N GLY A 28 -18.89 2.58 2.12
CA GLY A 28 -19.00 2.82 3.57
C GLY A 28 -18.07 1.96 4.43
N LYS A 29 -17.12 1.22 3.85
CA LYS A 29 -16.09 0.45 4.54
C LYS A 29 -14.71 1.07 4.35
N ASN A 30 -13.80 0.75 5.27
CA ASN A 30 -12.43 1.23 5.29
C ASN A 30 -11.44 0.07 5.19
N TYR A 31 -10.49 0.21 4.28
CA TYR A 31 -9.45 -0.77 4.01
C TYR A 31 -8.10 -0.07 4.00
N ILE A 32 -7.02 -0.79 4.29
CA ILE A 32 -5.67 -0.23 4.28
C ILE A 32 -4.79 -1.07 3.35
N VAL A 33 -4.06 -0.40 2.48
CA VAL A 33 -2.97 -0.98 1.68
C VAL A 33 -1.66 -0.51 2.29
N ASP A 34 -0.89 -1.44 2.80
CA ASP A 34 0.32 -1.29 3.59
C ASP A 34 0.13 -0.47 4.88
N MET A 35 0.92 -0.79 5.88
CA MET A 35 0.91 -0.11 7.17
C MET A 35 2.36 0.02 7.68
N GLY A 36 3.16 0.81 6.97
CA GLY A 36 4.59 0.93 7.20
C GLY A 36 4.99 1.68 8.46
N CYS A 37 4.05 2.43 9.05
CA CYS A 37 4.23 3.13 10.32
C CYS A 37 2.92 3.18 11.10
N ASP A 38 2.97 3.65 12.34
CA ASP A 38 1.75 3.92 13.11
C ASP A 38 0.95 5.05 12.44
N VAL A 39 -0.17 4.68 11.82
CA VAL A 39 -1.13 5.62 11.20
C VAL A 39 -2.40 5.79 12.04
N MET A 40 -2.44 5.24 13.23
CA MET A 40 -3.60 5.36 14.12
C MET A 40 -3.92 6.83 14.47
N PRO A 41 -2.93 7.73 14.70
CA PRO A 41 -3.22 9.15 14.89
C PRO A 41 -3.98 9.78 13.72
N GLU A 42 -3.60 9.46 12.48
CA GLU A 42 -4.24 9.98 11.26
C GLU A 42 -5.66 9.43 11.10
N LEU A 43 -5.84 8.13 11.35
CA LEU A 43 -7.16 7.50 11.33
C LEU A 43 -8.07 8.10 12.41
N THR A 44 -7.56 8.28 13.63
CA THR A 44 -8.31 8.89 14.75
C THR A 44 -8.70 10.34 14.43
N ASN A 45 -7.81 11.13 13.80
CA ASN A 45 -8.14 12.47 13.34
C ASN A 45 -9.27 12.49 12.29
N LYS A 46 -9.44 11.38 11.56
CA LYS A 46 -10.59 11.18 10.63
C LYS A 46 -11.82 10.61 11.33
N GLY A 47 -11.77 10.38 12.64
CA GLY A 47 -12.84 9.77 13.42
C GLY A 47 -12.93 8.24 13.26
N LEU A 48 -11.87 7.60 12.76
CA LEU A 48 -11.79 6.16 12.57
C LEU A 48 -11.04 5.50 13.72
N LEU A 49 -11.59 4.40 14.23
CA LEU A 49 -11.00 3.53 15.25
C LEU A 49 -10.56 2.20 14.61
N PRO A 50 -9.76 1.37 15.30
CA PRO A 50 -9.41 0.04 14.81
C PRO A 50 -10.62 -0.83 14.41
N SER A 51 -11.78 -0.65 15.09
CA SER A 51 -13.03 -1.34 14.77
C SER A 51 -13.68 -0.92 13.46
N ASP A 52 -13.29 0.22 12.89
CA ASP A 52 -13.84 0.72 11.63
C ASP A 52 -13.03 0.23 10.42
N ILE A 53 -11.92 -0.46 10.67
CA ILE A 53 -11.08 -1.05 9.62
C ILE A 53 -11.59 -2.46 9.29
N THR A 54 -11.95 -2.67 8.03
CA THR A 54 -12.49 -3.95 7.55
C THR A 54 -11.39 -4.95 7.23
N ALA A 55 -10.40 -4.53 6.44
CA ALA A 55 -9.25 -5.37 6.10
C ALA A 55 -7.99 -4.53 5.83
N ILE A 56 -6.83 -5.18 6.00
CA ILE A 56 -5.50 -4.64 5.76
C ILE A 56 -4.76 -5.59 4.82
N PHE A 57 -4.19 -5.06 3.76
CA PHE A 57 -3.46 -5.80 2.73
C PHE A 57 -1.99 -5.37 2.76
N ILE A 58 -1.08 -6.26 3.04
CA ILE A 58 0.36 -6.00 3.08
C ILE A 58 1.00 -6.51 1.80
N THR A 59 1.68 -5.63 1.05
CA THR A 59 2.31 -5.98 -0.22
C THR A 59 3.51 -6.90 -0.08
N HIS A 60 4.37 -6.66 0.92
CA HIS A 60 5.58 -7.44 1.18
C HIS A 60 6.11 -7.23 2.62
N PRO A 61 7.08 -8.04 3.10
CA PRO A 61 7.48 -8.07 4.52
C PRO A 61 8.40 -6.93 4.99
N HIS A 62 8.86 -6.00 4.15
CA HIS A 62 9.76 -4.93 4.59
C HIS A 62 9.14 -4.05 5.69
N GLY A 63 9.96 -3.59 6.62
CA GLY A 63 9.51 -2.85 7.81
C GLY A 63 8.71 -1.60 7.49
N ASP A 64 9.04 -0.89 6.43
CA ASP A 64 8.35 0.32 5.97
C ASP A 64 7.00 0.05 5.27
N HIS A 65 6.58 -1.22 5.24
CA HIS A 65 5.23 -1.66 4.82
C HIS A 65 4.47 -2.37 5.94
N VAL A 66 5.14 -2.84 7.02
CA VAL A 66 4.50 -3.67 8.07
C VAL A 66 4.60 -3.13 9.49
N ASN A 67 5.54 -2.23 9.80
CA ASN A 67 5.84 -1.80 11.19
C ASN A 67 4.64 -1.20 11.93
N GLY A 68 3.69 -0.60 11.23
CA GLY A 68 2.46 -0.05 11.80
C GLY A 68 1.46 -1.09 12.27
N LEU A 69 1.63 -2.36 11.89
CA LEU A 69 0.80 -3.45 12.41
C LEU A 69 1.07 -3.69 13.91
N ILE A 70 2.28 -3.45 14.40
CA ILE A 70 2.64 -3.68 15.81
C ILE A 70 1.75 -2.85 16.75
N PRO A 71 1.68 -1.50 16.65
CA PRO A 71 0.81 -0.70 17.49
C PRO A 71 -0.67 -1.00 17.27
N LEU A 72 -1.12 -1.27 16.05
CA LEU A 72 -2.51 -1.65 15.78
C LEU A 72 -2.88 -2.94 16.50
N VAL A 73 -2.12 -4.00 16.30
CA VAL A 73 -2.36 -5.32 16.89
C VAL A 73 -2.29 -5.26 18.41
N ASN A 74 -1.35 -4.47 18.96
CA ASN A 74 -1.28 -4.20 20.38
C ASN A 74 -2.59 -3.57 20.89
N GLN A 75 -3.06 -2.49 20.27
CA GLN A 75 -4.30 -1.81 20.65
C GLN A 75 -5.53 -2.74 20.53
N CYS A 76 -5.62 -3.54 19.47
CA CYS A 76 -6.67 -4.54 19.31
C CYS A 76 -6.61 -5.67 20.36
N SER A 77 -5.44 -5.94 20.92
CA SER A 77 -5.26 -7.05 21.88
C SER A 77 -5.70 -6.69 23.29
N TRP A 78 -5.75 -5.42 23.69
CA TRP A 78 -6.10 -5.05 25.05
C TRP A 78 -7.03 -3.84 25.19
N CYS A 79 -7.09 -2.91 24.23
CA CYS A 79 -7.92 -1.70 24.30
C CYS A 79 -9.18 -1.84 23.43
N TYR A 80 -9.00 -2.09 22.14
CA TYR A 80 -10.09 -2.22 21.17
C TYR A 80 -10.43 -3.71 20.93
N MET A 81 -10.80 -4.42 21.98
CA MET A 81 -11.00 -5.88 21.94
C MET A 81 -12.15 -6.33 21.03
N SER A 82 -13.05 -5.44 20.63
CA SER A 82 -14.11 -5.69 19.64
C SER A 82 -13.65 -5.46 18.19
N ALA A 83 -12.50 -4.82 17.99
CA ALA A 83 -11.95 -4.61 16.65
C ALA A 83 -11.44 -5.94 16.08
N ASP A 84 -11.82 -6.23 14.85
CA ASP A 84 -11.49 -7.50 14.20
C ASP A 84 -11.17 -7.29 12.70
N PRO A 85 -10.19 -6.42 12.36
CA PRO A 85 -9.76 -6.28 10.97
C PRO A 85 -9.18 -7.62 10.47
N LEU A 86 -9.50 -7.98 9.24
CA LEU A 86 -8.81 -9.08 8.57
C LEU A 86 -7.45 -8.57 8.07
N ILE A 87 -6.36 -9.20 8.48
CA ILE A 87 -5.00 -8.83 8.10
C ILE A 87 -4.48 -9.88 7.13
N LEU A 88 -4.35 -9.50 5.85
CA LEU A 88 -3.83 -10.35 4.80
C LEU A 88 -2.34 -10.09 4.62
N LEU A 89 -1.56 -11.15 4.78
CA LEU A 89 -0.10 -11.12 4.80
C LEU A 89 0.48 -11.96 3.65
N PRO A 90 1.59 -11.53 3.04
CA PRO A 90 2.31 -12.33 2.06
C PRO A 90 2.98 -13.56 2.69
N GLU A 91 3.27 -13.49 4.00
CA GLU A 91 3.83 -14.60 4.79
C GLU A 91 3.48 -14.49 6.28
N MET A 92 3.26 -15.63 6.93
CA MET A 92 2.83 -15.66 8.34
C MET A 92 3.97 -15.36 9.33
N SER A 93 5.21 -15.34 8.91
CA SER A 93 6.35 -14.91 9.73
C SER A 93 6.18 -13.48 10.28
N ILE A 94 5.47 -12.61 9.57
CA ILE A 94 5.11 -11.26 10.03
C ILE A 94 4.24 -11.34 11.30
N ARG A 95 3.17 -12.15 11.29
CA ARG A 95 2.32 -12.39 12.48
C ARG A 95 3.15 -12.95 13.62
N ASP A 96 4.01 -13.92 13.34
CA ASP A 96 4.81 -14.59 14.36
C ASP A 96 5.84 -13.64 14.98
N GLY A 97 6.42 -12.75 14.18
CA GLY A 97 7.26 -11.64 14.66
C GLY A 97 6.52 -10.66 15.57
N ILE A 98 5.31 -10.22 15.17
CA ILE A 98 4.45 -9.34 15.99
C ILE A 98 4.09 -10.04 17.32
N LYS A 99 3.71 -11.33 17.27
CA LYS A 99 3.41 -12.12 18.46
C LYS A 99 4.59 -12.18 19.41
N ALA A 100 5.77 -12.53 18.90
CA ALA A 100 6.99 -12.61 19.71
C ALA A 100 7.33 -11.26 20.35
N TRP A 101 7.16 -10.15 19.61
CA TRP A 101 7.39 -8.81 20.13
C TRP A 101 6.41 -8.44 21.25
N LEU A 102 5.10 -8.69 21.09
CA LEU A 102 4.07 -8.43 22.11
C LEU A 102 4.32 -9.26 23.38
N GLU A 103 4.64 -10.55 23.23
CA GLU A 103 4.89 -11.44 24.36
C GLU A 103 6.17 -11.07 25.12
N THR A 104 7.22 -10.65 24.40
CA THR A 104 8.53 -10.37 24.99
C THR A 104 8.61 -8.94 25.55
N ALA A 105 8.20 -7.94 24.77
CA ALA A 105 8.37 -6.53 25.13
C ALA A 105 7.25 -6.00 26.02
N LEU A 106 6.01 -6.45 25.81
CA LEU A 106 4.83 -5.94 26.50
C LEU A 106 4.24 -6.94 27.48
N HIS A 107 4.72 -8.19 27.50
CA HIS A 107 4.14 -9.29 28.28
C HIS A 107 2.64 -9.51 28.00
N LEU A 108 2.20 -9.22 26.78
CA LEU A 108 0.83 -9.37 26.34
C LEU A 108 0.72 -10.50 25.31
N PRO A 109 -0.25 -11.40 25.46
CA PRO A 109 -0.52 -12.40 24.44
C PRO A 109 -1.15 -11.75 23.20
N LEU A 110 -0.83 -12.27 22.03
CA LEU A 110 -1.60 -11.97 20.83
C LEU A 110 -3.04 -12.44 21.02
N ARG A 111 -4.02 -11.57 20.78
CA ARG A 111 -5.42 -11.97 20.87
C ARG A 111 -5.74 -13.07 19.84
N ALA A 112 -6.19 -14.22 20.32
CA ALA A 112 -6.43 -15.40 19.49
C ALA A 112 -7.52 -15.21 18.42
N THR A 113 -8.41 -14.23 18.60
CA THR A 113 -9.49 -13.93 17.65
C THR A 113 -9.11 -12.95 16.55
N LEU A 114 -7.91 -12.34 16.61
CA LEU A 114 -7.42 -11.51 15.49
C LEU A 114 -7.15 -12.39 14.28
N ARG A 115 -7.70 -11.97 13.16
CA ARG A 115 -7.64 -12.74 11.92
C ARG A 115 -6.44 -12.35 11.09
N PHE A 116 -5.52 -13.32 10.90
CA PHE A 116 -4.41 -13.21 9.96
C PHE A 116 -4.55 -14.30 8.93
N GLU A 117 -4.51 -13.95 7.68
CA GLU A 117 -4.56 -14.90 6.57
C GLU A 117 -3.37 -14.68 5.64
N GLN A 118 -2.70 -15.77 5.27
CA GLN A 118 -1.68 -15.73 4.23
C GLN A 118 -2.34 -15.83 2.87
N TYR A 119 -1.83 -15.09 1.91
CA TYR A 119 -2.29 -15.11 0.53
C TYR A 119 -1.17 -15.50 -0.44
N GLU A 120 -1.56 -15.87 -1.63
CA GLU A 120 -0.71 -16.11 -2.81
C GLU A 120 -1.24 -15.28 -3.98
N GLU A 121 -0.56 -15.34 -5.14
CA GLU A 121 -0.99 -14.64 -6.35
C GLU A 121 -2.43 -15.02 -6.76
N GLY A 122 -3.20 -14.03 -7.17
CA GLY A 122 -4.60 -14.15 -7.57
C GLY A 122 -5.55 -13.29 -6.75
N VAL A 123 -6.81 -13.65 -6.72
CA VAL A 123 -7.82 -12.91 -5.93
C VAL A 123 -7.66 -13.26 -4.46
N ILE A 124 -7.20 -12.31 -3.68
CA ILE A 124 -6.92 -12.49 -2.24
C ILE A 124 -8.05 -12.00 -1.34
N TYR A 125 -8.93 -11.15 -1.87
CA TYR A 125 -10.06 -10.62 -1.13
C TYR A 125 -11.20 -10.21 -2.06
N ASP A 126 -12.43 -10.51 -1.66
CA ASP A 126 -13.64 -10.03 -2.33
C ASP A 126 -14.81 -10.07 -1.35
N ASP A 127 -15.34 -8.92 -0.95
CA ASP A 127 -16.50 -8.82 -0.06
C ASP A 127 -17.75 -8.24 -0.76
N GLY A 128 -17.71 -8.20 -2.08
CA GLY A 128 -18.78 -7.63 -2.93
C GLY A 128 -18.76 -6.10 -3.01
N ILE A 129 -17.92 -5.41 -2.23
CA ILE A 129 -17.70 -3.96 -2.25
C ILE A 129 -16.32 -3.64 -2.81
N LEU A 130 -15.30 -4.30 -2.26
CA LEU A 130 -13.92 -4.15 -2.70
C LEU A 130 -13.35 -5.52 -3.02
N ARG A 131 -12.67 -5.61 -4.17
CA ARG A 131 -11.94 -6.80 -4.61
C ARG A 131 -10.46 -6.44 -4.76
N VAL A 132 -9.60 -7.29 -4.22
CA VAL A 132 -8.15 -7.16 -4.34
C VAL A 132 -7.59 -8.41 -5.04
N GLU A 133 -6.79 -8.16 -6.06
CA GLU A 133 -6.01 -9.18 -6.76
C GLU A 133 -4.53 -8.91 -6.55
N ALA A 134 -3.80 -9.90 -6.03
CA ALA A 134 -2.36 -9.85 -5.84
C ALA A 134 -1.65 -10.40 -7.09
N ILE A 135 -0.62 -9.71 -7.53
CA ILE A 135 0.23 -10.09 -8.66
C ILE A 135 1.66 -10.12 -8.14
N CYS A 136 2.29 -11.29 -8.21
CA CYS A 136 3.68 -11.44 -7.79
C CYS A 136 4.59 -10.49 -8.58
N ASN A 137 5.52 -9.82 -7.91
CA ASN A 137 6.54 -8.98 -8.54
C ASN A 137 7.95 -9.40 -8.11
N GLY A 138 8.96 -8.87 -8.78
CA GLY A 138 10.34 -9.30 -8.61
C GLY A 138 11.12 -8.56 -7.52
N HIS A 139 10.47 -7.79 -6.63
CA HIS A 139 11.17 -7.02 -5.61
C HIS A 139 11.91 -7.93 -4.62
N MET A 140 11.21 -8.91 -4.08
CA MET A 140 11.76 -9.97 -3.22
C MET A 140 10.84 -11.20 -3.25
N GLU A 141 11.21 -12.26 -2.56
CA GLU A 141 10.32 -13.39 -2.31
C GLU A 141 9.08 -12.93 -1.52
N ASN A 142 7.90 -13.40 -1.88
CA ASN A 142 6.62 -12.99 -1.27
C ASN A 142 6.35 -11.47 -1.37
N SER A 143 6.67 -10.88 -2.52
CA SER A 143 6.34 -9.49 -2.84
C SER A 143 5.30 -9.41 -3.94
N TYR A 144 4.30 -8.55 -3.73
CA TYR A 144 3.14 -8.43 -4.60
C TYR A 144 2.76 -6.98 -4.87
N SER A 145 2.22 -6.78 -6.07
CA SER A 145 1.46 -5.59 -6.43
C SER A 145 -0.03 -5.91 -6.33
N PHE A 146 -0.87 -4.90 -6.08
CA PHE A 146 -2.32 -5.11 -5.95
C PHE A 146 -3.11 -4.37 -7.02
N ILE A 147 -4.10 -5.05 -7.60
CA ILE A 147 -5.19 -4.40 -8.33
C ILE A 147 -6.40 -4.34 -7.38
N VAL A 148 -6.74 -3.13 -6.97
CA VAL A 148 -7.90 -2.86 -6.12
C VAL A 148 -9.05 -2.38 -6.99
N THR A 149 -10.19 -3.07 -6.90
CA THR A 149 -11.40 -2.76 -7.65
C THR A 149 -12.57 -2.46 -6.71
N ALA A 150 -13.18 -1.30 -6.83
CA ALA A 150 -14.40 -0.91 -6.11
C ALA A 150 -15.12 0.22 -6.87
N ASP A 151 -16.44 0.32 -6.74
CA ASP A 151 -17.27 1.35 -7.37
C ASP A 151 -17.09 1.44 -8.90
N GLY A 152 -16.81 0.31 -9.57
CA GLY A 152 -16.52 0.25 -11.00
C GLY A 152 -15.17 0.89 -11.39
N LYS A 153 -14.29 1.13 -10.43
CA LYS A 153 -12.95 1.70 -10.60
C LYS A 153 -11.86 0.68 -10.32
N ARG A 154 -10.75 0.78 -11.05
CA ARG A 154 -9.58 -0.08 -10.92
C ARG A 154 -8.34 0.75 -10.61
N VAL A 155 -7.68 0.45 -9.50
CA VAL A 155 -6.42 1.11 -9.07
C VAL A 155 -5.33 0.07 -8.94
N LEU A 156 -4.19 0.32 -9.61
CA LEU A 156 -2.97 -0.46 -9.43
C LEU A 156 -2.13 0.16 -8.30
N PHE A 157 -1.78 -0.63 -7.30
CA PHE A 157 -0.72 -0.34 -6.33
C PHE A 157 0.47 -1.23 -6.66
N THR A 158 1.59 -0.66 -7.05
CA THR A 158 2.76 -1.48 -7.41
C THR A 158 3.41 -2.14 -6.21
N GLY A 159 3.24 -1.58 -5.00
CA GLY A 159 4.18 -1.86 -3.92
C GLY A 159 5.58 -1.45 -4.37
N ASP A 160 6.59 -2.10 -3.81
CA ASP A 160 7.96 -1.95 -4.25
C ASP A 160 8.24 -2.85 -5.45
N LEU A 161 8.99 -2.34 -6.41
CA LEU A 161 9.45 -3.08 -7.58
C LEU A 161 10.96 -3.34 -7.48
N SER A 162 11.46 -4.30 -8.24
CA SER A 162 12.88 -4.62 -8.24
C SER A 162 13.72 -3.46 -8.78
N ASN A 163 14.86 -3.20 -8.14
CA ASN A 163 15.90 -2.33 -8.67
C ASN A 163 16.87 -3.06 -9.63
N GLY A 164 16.64 -4.35 -9.88
CA GLY A 164 17.43 -5.21 -10.76
C GLY A 164 16.89 -5.24 -12.18
N ASN A 165 16.93 -6.43 -12.78
CA ASN A 165 16.70 -6.64 -14.20
C ASN A 165 15.23 -6.53 -14.66
N GLY A 166 14.30 -6.02 -13.85
CA GLY A 166 12.93 -6.14 -14.24
C GLY A 166 11.85 -5.20 -13.70
N PRO A 167 12.11 -4.03 -13.03
CA PRO A 167 11.00 -3.25 -12.46
C PRO A 167 10.00 -2.81 -13.52
N ILE A 168 10.49 -2.50 -14.69
CA ILE A 168 9.66 -2.07 -15.81
C ILE A 168 8.96 -3.23 -16.49
N ALA A 169 9.58 -4.41 -16.52
CA ALA A 169 8.92 -5.61 -17.06
C ALA A 169 7.71 -6.00 -16.19
N ASP A 170 7.85 -5.90 -14.86
CA ASP A 170 6.72 -6.15 -13.94
C ASP A 170 5.63 -5.10 -14.12
N PHE A 171 5.98 -3.82 -14.13
CA PHE A 171 5.00 -2.75 -14.37
C PHE A 171 4.31 -2.92 -15.73
N ALA A 172 5.07 -3.14 -16.81
CA ALA A 172 4.53 -3.32 -18.15
C ALA A 172 3.63 -4.57 -18.26
N ARG A 173 3.94 -5.65 -17.49
CA ARG A 173 3.10 -6.84 -17.40
C ARG A 173 1.76 -6.56 -16.72
N MET A 174 1.78 -5.79 -15.64
CA MET A 174 0.58 -5.39 -14.89
C MET A 174 -0.24 -4.32 -15.61
N ASN A 175 0.44 -3.39 -16.28
CA ASN A 175 -0.20 -2.27 -16.99
C ASN A 175 -0.67 -2.68 -18.40
N LYS A 176 -1.36 -3.82 -18.51
CA LYS A 176 -1.93 -4.34 -19.76
C LYS A 176 -3.45 -4.44 -19.72
N GLY A 177 -4.05 -4.48 -20.90
CA GLY A 177 -5.50 -4.65 -21.06
C GLY A 177 -6.25 -3.34 -20.83
N GLU A 178 -7.33 -3.39 -20.04
CA GLU A 178 -8.12 -2.19 -19.73
C GLU A 178 -7.31 -1.18 -18.88
N PRO A 179 -7.24 0.09 -19.30
CA PRO A 179 -6.49 1.11 -18.56
C PRO A 179 -7.00 1.27 -17.14
N PHE A 180 -6.08 1.48 -16.19
CA PHE A 180 -6.42 1.77 -14.80
C PHE A 180 -7.01 3.19 -14.65
N ASP A 181 -7.97 3.35 -13.73
CA ASP A 181 -8.45 4.67 -13.34
C ASP A 181 -7.36 5.45 -12.58
N ALA A 182 -6.48 4.73 -11.87
CA ALA A 182 -5.25 5.26 -11.29
C ALA A 182 -4.17 4.18 -11.16
N ALA A 183 -2.91 4.58 -11.25
CA ALA A 183 -1.78 3.75 -10.86
C ALA A 183 -0.96 4.47 -9.79
N VAL A 184 -0.70 3.80 -8.68
CA VAL A 184 0.14 4.25 -7.57
C VAL A 184 1.47 3.52 -7.68
N VAL A 185 2.53 4.25 -7.99
CA VAL A 185 3.83 3.69 -8.34
C VAL A 185 4.93 4.23 -7.43
N GLU A 186 5.93 3.41 -7.17
CA GLU A 186 7.13 3.79 -6.43
C GLU A 186 8.16 4.50 -7.30
N ALA A 187 9.10 5.23 -6.69
CA ALA A 187 10.21 5.86 -7.40
C ALA A 187 11.48 6.01 -6.53
N VAL A 188 11.74 5.05 -5.65
CA VAL A 188 12.96 5.03 -4.85
C VAL A 188 14.00 4.04 -5.39
N HIS A 189 13.56 2.88 -5.87
CA HIS A 189 14.46 1.80 -6.26
C HIS A 189 15.07 1.98 -7.65
N PHE A 190 14.49 2.84 -8.50
CA PHE A 190 14.98 3.07 -9.87
C PHE A 190 14.57 4.44 -10.39
N ASP A 191 15.07 4.80 -11.57
CA ASP A 191 14.74 6.07 -12.22
C ASP A 191 13.29 6.06 -12.73
N PRO A 192 12.42 7.00 -12.32
CA PRO A 192 11.03 7.04 -12.76
C PRO A 192 10.87 7.23 -14.27
N ASN A 193 11.88 7.69 -14.99
CA ASN A 193 11.82 7.77 -16.45
C ASN A 193 11.65 6.39 -17.12
N LEU A 194 11.97 5.30 -16.43
CA LEU A 194 11.69 3.94 -16.91
C LEU A 194 10.20 3.67 -17.10
N TYR A 195 9.31 4.40 -16.43
CA TYR A 195 7.86 4.28 -16.64
C TYR A 195 7.37 4.92 -17.95
N LEU A 196 8.16 5.77 -18.63
CA LEU A 196 7.69 6.55 -19.79
C LEU A 196 7.06 5.67 -20.88
N GLU A 197 7.78 4.66 -21.35
CA GLU A 197 7.32 3.79 -22.43
C GLU A 197 6.07 2.98 -22.03
N PRO A 198 6.08 2.19 -20.93
CA PRO A 198 4.92 1.39 -20.58
C PRO A 198 3.69 2.22 -20.17
N VAL A 199 3.88 3.44 -19.63
CA VAL A 199 2.75 4.35 -19.37
C VAL A 199 2.18 4.90 -20.67
N ARG A 200 3.00 5.18 -21.68
CA ARG A 200 2.53 5.62 -23.01
C ARG A 200 1.83 4.52 -23.78
N GLU A 201 2.29 3.28 -23.64
CA GLU A 201 1.66 2.11 -24.29
C GLU A 201 0.26 1.84 -23.74
N ASN A 202 0.03 1.99 -22.45
CA ASN A 202 -1.28 1.83 -21.82
C ASN A 202 -1.49 2.86 -20.70
N PRO A 203 -1.87 4.11 -21.04
CA PRO A 203 -1.92 5.20 -20.09
C PRO A 203 -3.02 5.03 -19.04
N PRO A 204 -2.70 5.00 -17.74
CA PRO A 204 -3.70 5.11 -16.71
C PRO A 204 -4.32 6.52 -16.75
N LYS A 205 -5.56 6.68 -16.29
CA LYS A 205 -6.20 8.00 -16.26
C LYS A 205 -5.46 8.98 -15.34
N ARG A 206 -4.77 8.49 -14.30
CA ARG A 206 -3.91 9.27 -13.39
C ARG A 206 -2.74 8.41 -12.91
N LEU A 207 -1.59 9.02 -12.73
CA LEU A 207 -0.40 8.38 -12.15
C LEU A 207 -0.01 9.09 -10.86
N PHE A 208 0.06 8.35 -9.77
CA PHE A 208 0.47 8.82 -8.46
C PHE A 208 1.85 8.25 -8.14
N ILE A 209 2.83 9.12 -7.88
CA ILE A 209 4.17 8.71 -7.44
C ILE A 209 4.22 8.79 -5.93
N THR A 210 4.48 7.66 -5.30
CA THR A 210 4.73 7.47 -3.87
C THR A 210 6.09 6.86 -3.64
N HIS A 211 6.45 6.55 -2.40
CA HIS A 211 7.65 5.79 -2.06
C HIS A 211 8.90 6.33 -2.80
N TYR A 212 9.09 7.65 -2.74
CA TYR A 212 10.24 8.35 -3.31
C TYR A 212 11.02 9.09 -2.23
N SER A 213 12.34 9.22 -2.42
CA SER A 213 13.22 9.93 -1.50
C SER A 213 13.43 11.39 -1.91
N SER A 214 14.00 12.19 -0.98
CA SER A 214 14.51 13.53 -1.30
C SER A 214 15.55 13.49 -2.42
N TYR A 215 16.33 12.42 -2.52
CA TYR A 215 17.34 12.22 -3.57
C TYR A 215 16.73 11.91 -4.94
N SER A 216 15.56 11.29 -5.00
CA SER A 216 14.86 11.00 -6.26
C SER A 216 13.86 12.09 -6.66
N LEU A 217 13.61 13.09 -5.81
CA LEU A 217 12.60 14.13 -6.02
C LEU A 217 12.81 14.90 -7.33
N GLU A 218 14.04 15.28 -7.65
CA GLU A 218 14.34 16.01 -8.89
C GLU A 218 13.96 15.17 -10.13
N LYS A 219 14.29 13.88 -10.12
CA LYS A 219 13.93 12.95 -11.21
C LYS A 219 12.40 12.77 -11.30
N CYS A 220 11.71 12.66 -10.17
CA CYS A 220 10.25 12.59 -10.14
C CYS A 220 9.61 13.86 -10.71
N CYS A 221 10.15 15.03 -10.38
CA CYS A 221 9.70 16.31 -10.95
C CYS A 221 9.95 16.40 -12.47
N ALA A 222 11.12 15.93 -12.95
CA ALA A 222 11.45 15.88 -14.37
C ALA A 222 10.49 14.92 -15.12
N PHE A 223 10.27 13.71 -14.59
CA PHE A 223 9.30 12.75 -15.12
C PHE A 223 7.89 13.36 -15.21
N LYS A 224 7.40 13.97 -14.13
CA LYS A 224 6.10 14.66 -14.13
C LYS A 224 6.01 15.72 -15.23
N LYS A 225 7.08 16.49 -15.43
CA LYS A 225 7.14 17.51 -16.50
C LYS A 225 7.12 16.88 -17.89
N THR A 226 7.81 15.77 -18.08
CA THR A 226 7.84 15.03 -19.36
C THR A 226 6.46 14.47 -19.71
N MET A 227 5.72 13.97 -18.72
CA MET A 227 4.37 13.42 -18.91
C MET A 227 3.27 14.49 -19.00
N ALA A 228 3.60 15.78 -18.85
CA ALA A 228 2.62 16.86 -18.88
C ALA A 228 1.87 16.91 -20.23
N GLY A 229 0.55 16.79 -20.18
CA GLY A 229 -0.31 16.72 -21.38
C GLY A 229 -0.58 15.30 -21.90
N GLU A 230 0.14 14.29 -21.40
CA GLU A 230 -0.09 12.87 -21.74
C GLU A 230 -0.92 12.18 -20.64
N VAL A 231 -0.38 12.13 -19.41
CA VAL A 231 -1.05 11.55 -18.24
C VAL A 231 -0.87 12.50 -17.05
N PRO A 232 -1.94 12.81 -16.29
CA PRO A 232 -1.82 13.59 -15.07
C PRO A 232 -0.96 12.85 -14.02
N VAL A 233 0.20 13.41 -13.68
CA VAL A 233 1.14 12.86 -12.70
C VAL A 233 1.11 13.69 -11.42
N VAL A 234 0.93 13.05 -10.27
CA VAL A 234 0.95 13.67 -8.95
C VAL A 234 2.05 13.04 -8.11
N LEU A 235 2.96 13.86 -7.59
CA LEU A 235 3.87 13.43 -6.52
C LEU A 235 3.11 13.52 -5.20
N LEU A 236 2.94 12.38 -4.56
CA LEU A 236 2.13 12.28 -3.35
C LEU A 236 2.87 12.84 -2.13
N THR A 237 2.10 13.41 -1.23
CA THR A 237 2.51 13.79 0.12
C THR A 237 1.52 13.20 1.11
N ASP A 238 1.95 13.04 2.36
CA ASP A 238 1.09 12.54 3.42
C ASP A 238 -0.17 13.41 3.57
N GLY A 239 -1.30 12.75 3.75
CA GLY A 239 -2.61 13.39 3.85
C GLY A 239 -3.26 13.74 2.50
N TYR A 240 -2.63 13.44 1.35
CA TYR A 240 -3.26 13.66 0.04
C TYR A 240 -4.50 12.77 -0.13
N GLU A 241 -5.61 13.37 -0.51
CA GLU A 241 -6.89 12.69 -0.72
C GLU A 241 -7.36 12.83 -2.17
N VAL A 242 -7.93 11.77 -2.70
CA VAL A 242 -8.50 11.76 -4.06
C VAL A 242 -9.66 10.78 -4.18
N THR A 243 -10.69 11.18 -4.91
CA THR A 243 -11.72 10.25 -5.41
C THR A 243 -11.33 9.80 -6.82
N VAL A 244 -11.29 8.48 -7.00
CA VAL A 244 -11.02 7.80 -8.27
C VAL A 244 -12.32 7.47 -8.98
#